data_38b1826f1cd495a8475ed9085ec39f3e
#
_entry.id   38b1826f1cd495a8475ed9085ec39f3e
#
_cell.length_a   1.000
_cell.length_b   1.000
_cell.length_c   1.000
_cell.angle_alpha   90.00
_cell.angle_beta   90.00
_cell.angle_gamma   90.00
#
_symmetry.space_group_name_H-M   'P 1'
#
loop_
_entity.id
_entity.type
_entity.pdbx_description
1 polymer ?
#
loop_
_entity_poly.entity_id
_entity_poly.type
_entity_poly.pdbx_seq_one_letter_code
_entity_poly.pdbx_strand_id
1 'polypeptide(L)'
;VHVARHISTRYNRRRASIAPMVALMARQYTQRPGNYLAFFSSFDYLDQVATAFATAWPDIPTWQQSRRMDESAREQFLARFEAGGQGIAFAVLGGAFAEGIDLPGNRLIGAFVATLGLPQINPVNEQFRERLESLFGRGYDYTYLYPGLQKVVQAAGRVILSLIHI
;
A
#
# COMPACT_ATOMS: atom_id res chain seq x y z
N VAL A 1 14.11 -4.07 -3.96
CA VAL A 1 12.69 -4.35 -4.19
C VAL A 1 12.50 -5.86 -4.25
N HIS A 2 11.57 -6.41 -3.46
CA HIS A 2 11.21 -7.82 -3.48
C HIS A 2 9.78 -7.99 -4.01
N VAL A 3 9.58 -8.93 -4.93
CA VAL A 3 8.25 -9.26 -5.47
C VAL A 3 7.84 -10.65 -4.99
N ALA A 4 6.82 -10.73 -4.14
CA ALA A 4 6.29 -11.98 -3.60
C ALA A 4 5.37 -12.67 -4.64
N ARG A 5 5.94 -13.36 -5.61
CA ARG A 5 5.20 -14.00 -6.72
C ARG A 5 4.23 -15.10 -6.28
N HIS A 6 4.40 -15.66 -5.08
CA HIS A 6 3.57 -16.72 -4.52
C HIS A 6 2.33 -16.19 -3.77
N ILE A 7 2.21 -14.87 -3.58
CA ILE A 7 1.08 -14.23 -2.89
C ILE A 7 0.24 -13.49 -3.93
N SER A 8 -1.01 -13.91 -4.12
CA SER A 8 -1.93 -13.26 -5.05
C SER A 8 -2.89 -12.33 -4.33
N THR A 9 -2.87 -11.04 -4.65
CA THR A 9 -3.78 -10.02 -4.09
C THR A 9 -5.04 -9.80 -4.93
N ARG A 10 -5.30 -10.64 -5.94
CA ARG A 10 -6.53 -10.61 -6.75
C ARG A 10 -7.75 -10.80 -5.86
N TYR A 11 -8.84 -10.12 -6.17
CA TYR A 11 -10.06 -10.06 -5.35
C TYR A 11 -10.54 -11.45 -4.88
N ASN A 12 -10.65 -12.40 -5.80
CA ASN A 12 -11.10 -13.78 -5.52
C ASN A 12 -10.06 -14.64 -4.75
N ARG A 13 -8.85 -14.15 -4.54
CA ARG A 13 -7.78 -14.85 -3.81
C ARG A 13 -7.31 -14.11 -2.56
N ARG A 14 -7.90 -12.96 -2.25
CA ARG A 14 -7.48 -12.12 -1.11
C ARG A 14 -7.49 -12.87 0.22
N ARG A 15 -8.55 -13.63 0.49
CA ARG A 15 -8.66 -14.39 1.76
C ARG A 15 -7.49 -15.36 1.94
N ALA A 16 -7.09 -16.08 0.89
CA ALA A 16 -5.97 -17.00 0.93
C ALA A 16 -4.60 -16.29 1.02
N SER A 17 -4.53 -15.01 0.64
CA SER A 17 -3.30 -14.21 0.69
C SER A 17 -3.00 -13.62 2.07
N ILE A 18 -3.96 -13.56 3.00
CA ILE A 18 -3.81 -12.89 4.30
C ILE A 18 -2.69 -13.52 5.12
N ALA A 19 -2.76 -14.82 5.40
CA ALA A 19 -1.79 -15.49 6.24
C ALA A 19 -0.35 -15.43 5.69
N PRO A 20 -0.08 -15.74 4.40
CA PRO A 20 1.28 -15.64 3.88
C PRO A 20 1.79 -14.19 3.81
N MET A 21 0.90 -13.20 3.65
CA MET A 21 1.26 -11.78 3.66
C MET A 21 1.64 -11.33 5.07
N VAL A 22 0.85 -11.66 6.08
CA VAL A 22 1.13 -11.40 7.50
C VAL A 22 2.49 -11.98 7.89
N ALA A 23 2.76 -13.24 7.55
CA ALA A 23 4.03 -13.89 7.83
C ALA A 23 5.22 -13.19 7.12
N LEU A 24 5.04 -12.77 5.86
CA LEU A 24 6.07 -12.03 5.12
C LEU A 24 6.37 -10.68 5.76
N MET A 25 5.33 -9.91 6.13
CA MET A 25 5.48 -8.61 6.77
C MET A 25 6.18 -8.72 8.12
N ALA A 26 5.76 -9.67 8.96
CA ALA A 26 6.38 -9.92 10.26
C ALA A 26 7.85 -10.33 10.12
N ARG A 27 8.16 -11.24 9.20
CA ARG A 27 9.55 -11.65 8.92
C ARG A 27 10.41 -10.46 8.50
N GLN A 28 9.92 -9.62 7.60
CA GLN A 28 10.66 -8.43 7.15
C GLN A 28 10.89 -7.44 8.30
N TYR A 29 9.87 -7.21 9.12
CA TYR A 29 9.96 -6.35 10.29
C TYR A 29 10.97 -6.90 11.31
N THR A 30 10.94 -8.19 11.63
CA THR A 30 11.87 -8.83 12.57
C THR A 30 13.32 -8.76 12.10
N GLN A 31 13.55 -8.92 10.79
CA GLN A 31 14.90 -8.80 10.20
C GLN A 31 15.45 -7.37 10.23
N ARG A 32 14.57 -6.38 10.09
CA ARG A 32 14.95 -4.96 10.10
C ARG A 32 13.85 -4.15 10.79
N PRO A 33 13.86 -4.04 12.12
CA PRO A 33 12.89 -3.24 12.85
C PRO A 33 12.94 -1.76 12.44
N GLY A 34 11.78 -1.11 12.36
CA GLY A 34 11.63 0.29 11.99
C GLY A 34 10.21 0.59 11.54
N ASN A 35 9.96 1.77 11.00
CA ASN A 35 8.65 2.16 10.50
C ASN A 35 8.42 1.68 9.07
N TYR A 36 7.31 1.01 8.88
CA TYR A 36 6.83 0.53 7.58
C TYR A 36 5.44 1.07 7.26
N LEU A 37 5.14 1.22 5.97
CA LEU A 37 3.80 1.58 5.48
C LEU A 37 3.30 0.50 4.53
N ALA A 38 2.14 -0.09 4.85
CA ALA A 38 1.52 -1.16 4.08
C ALA A 38 0.30 -0.63 3.31
N PHE A 39 0.32 -0.71 1.99
CA PHE A 39 -0.73 -0.22 1.10
C PHE A 39 -1.63 -1.34 0.58
N PHE A 40 -2.94 -1.11 0.68
CA PHE A 40 -4.00 -2.04 0.27
C PHE A 40 -4.94 -1.40 -0.76
N SER A 41 -5.69 -2.23 -1.48
CA SER A 41 -6.63 -1.78 -2.50
C SER A 41 -7.97 -1.26 -1.96
N SER A 42 -8.31 -1.58 -0.72
CA SER A 42 -9.56 -1.17 -0.07
C SER A 42 -9.45 -1.25 1.44
N PHE A 43 -10.32 -0.53 2.15
CA PHE A 43 -10.40 -0.60 3.60
C PHE A 43 -10.78 -2.00 4.11
N ASP A 44 -11.68 -2.72 3.43
CA ASP A 44 -12.07 -4.08 3.84
C ASP A 44 -10.88 -5.05 3.81
N TYR A 45 -10.01 -4.93 2.82
CA TYR A 45 -8.82 -5.76 2.72
C TYR A 45 -7.76 -5.34 3.76
N LEU A 46 -7.59 -4.03 3.94
CA LEU A 46 -6.74 -3.46 4.98
C LEU A 46 -7.15 -3.97 6.36
N ASP A 47 -8.44 -3.85 6.72
CA ASP A 47 -8.98 -4.24 8.02
C ASP A 47 -8.74 -5.74 8.29
N GLN A 48 -8.97 -6.61 7.30
CA GLN A 48 -8.73 -8.05 7.41
C GLN A 48 -7.26 -8.37 7.68
N VAL A 49 -6.33 -7.74 6.94
CA VAL A 49 -4.89 -8.00 7.11
C VAL A 49 -4.37 -7.39 8.41
N ALA A 50 -4.79 -6.17 8.76
CA ALA A 50 -4.39 -5.51 10.00
C ALA A 50 -4.85 -6.29 11.24
N THR A 51 -6.11 -6.76 11.26
CA THR A 51 -6.64 -7.61 12.34
C THR A 51 -5.86 -8.92 12.44
N ALA A 52 -5.65 -9.61 11.32
CA ALA A 52 -4.89 -10.87 11.31
C ALA A 52 -3.44 -10.65 11.76
N PHE A 53 -2.82 -9.53 11.39
CA PHE A 53 -1.46 -9.18 11.79
C PHE A 53 -1.39 -8.92 13.30
N ALA A 54 -2.25 -8.06 13.84
CA ALA A 54 -2.28 -7.74 15.26
C ALA A 54 -2.58 -8.96 16.15
N THR A 55 -3.40 -9.89 15.65
CA THR A 55 -3.68 -11.15 16.35
C THR A 55 -2.48 -12.08 16.37
N ALA A 56 -1.77 -12.22 15.24
CA ALA A 56 -0.65 -13.15 15.13
C ALA A 56 0.67 -12.59 15.71
N TRP A 57 0.83 -11.27 15.74
CA TRP A 57 2.03 -10.57 16.17
C TRP A 57 1.71 -9.36 17.05
N PRO A 58 1.15 -9.58 18.28
CA PRO A 58 0.68 -8.52 19.16
C PRO A 58 1.80 -7.59 19.67
N ASP A 59 3.04 -8.06 19.68
CA ASP A 59 4.20 -7.29 20.14
C ASP A 59 4.72 -6.29 19.08
N ILE A 60 4.26 -6.38 17.83
CA ILE A 60 4.64 -5.42 16.79
C ILE A 60 3.61 -4.29 16.77
N PRO A 61 4.03 -3.03 17.04
CA PRO A 61 3.11 -1.89 17.02
C PRO A 61 2.48 -1.69 15.64
N THR A 62 1.16 -1.53 15.61
CA THR A 62 0.42 -1.27 14.38
C THR A 62 -0.53 -0.10 14.53
N TRP A 63 -0.80 0.61 13.43
CA TRP A 63 -1.88 1.59 13.33
C TRP A 63 -2.42 1.62 11.92
N GLN A 64 -3.65 2.07 11.76
CA GLN A 64 -4.31 2.02 10.47
C GLN A 64 -5.07 3.29 10.15
N GLN A 65 -5.18 3.55 8.85
CA GLN A 65 -6.01 4.61 8.31
C GLN A 65 -7.49 4.31 8.56
N SER A 66 -8.24 5.28 9.09
CA SER A 66 -9.70 5.19 9.18
C SER A 66 -10.37 5.62 7.88
N ARG A 67 -11.60 5.14 7.64
CA ARG A 67 -12.40 5.47 6.43
C ARG A 67 -12.73 6.96 6.34
N ARG A 68 -12.92 7.61 7.48
CA ARG A 68 -13.21 9.04 7.61
C ARG A 68 -12.14 9.64 8.50
N MET A 69 -11.16 10.22 7.86
CA MET A 69 -10.03 10.83 8.52
C MET A 69 -10.01 12.31 8.15
N ASP A 70 -10.22 13.16 9.13
CA ASP A 70 -10.04 14.60 9.00
C ASP A 70 -8.53 14.95 9.03
N GLU A 71 -8.20 16.21 8.88
CA GLU A 71 -6.80 16.65 8.83
C GLU A 71 -6.09 16.38 10.16
N SER A 72 -6.75 16.58 11.29
CA SER A 72 -6.17 16.30 12.61
C SER A 72 -5.84 14.82 12.80
N ALA A 73 -6.76 13.93 12.41
CA ALA A 73 -6.54 12.49 12.47
C ALA A 73 -5.42 12.04 11.49
N ARG A 74 -5.31 12.72 10.33
CA ARG A 74 -4.22 12.50 9.37
C ARG A 74 -2.88 12.91 9.96
N GLU A 75 -2.79 14.07 10.58
CA GLU A 75 -1.58 14.54 11.26
C GLU A 75 -1.16 13.59 12.39
N GLN A 76 -2.11 13.12 13.21
CA GLN A 76 -1.85 12.14 14.27
C GLN A 76 -1.35 10.80 13.71
N PHE A 77 -1.91 10.35 12.59
CA PHE A 77 -1.44 9.14 11.91
C PHE A 77 0.02 9.29 11.46
N LEU A 78 0.36 10.43 10.85
CA LEU A 78 1.71 10.72 10.37
C LEU A 78 2.71 11.00 11.51
N ALA A 79 2.27 11.60 12.60
CA ALA A 79 3.11 11.88 13.77
C ALA A 79 3.69 10.60 14.41
N ARG A 80 3.04 9.44 14.22
CA ARG A 80 3.54 8.14 14.70
C ARG A 80 4.80 7.64 13.96
N PHE A 81 5.10 8.20 12.79
CA PHE A 81 6.34 7.92 12.08
C PHE A 81 7.49 8.77 12.65
N GLU A 82 7.93 8.47 13.85
CA GLU A 82 9.08 9.10 14.47
C GLU A 82 10.39 8.55 13.92
N ALA A 83 11.44 9.37 13.99
CA ALA A 83 12.78 8.92 13.61
C ALA A 83 13.27 7.82 14.56
N GLY A 84 13.64 6.66 14.02
CA GLY A 84 14.01 5.49 14.82
C GLY A 84 12.82 4.77 15.46
N GLY A 85 11.59 5.21 15.20
CA GLY A 85 10.37 4.53 15.62
C GLY A 85 10.21 3.15 14.98
N GLN A 86 9.34 2.33 15.55
CA GLN A 86 9.14 0.95 15.12
C GLN A 86 7.65 0.63 15.04
N GLY A 87 7.19 0.14 13.89
CA GLY A 87 5.82 -0.30 13.69
C GLY A 87 5.41 -0.37 12.23
N ILE A 88 4.20 -0.84 12.01
CA ILE A 88 3.63 -0.96 10.67
C ILE A 88 2.31 -0.19 10.59
N ALA A 89 2.27 0.81 9.73
CA ALA A 89 1.06 1.53 9.38
C ALA A 89 0.34 0.86 8.21
N PHE A 90 -0.99 0.81 8.26
CA PHE A 90 -1.83 0.25 7.20
C PHE A 90 -2.64 1.38 6.55
N ALA A 91 -2.57 1.50 5.23
CA ALA A 91 -3.27 2.54 4.47
C ALA A 91 -3.82 2.02 3.14
N VAL A 92 -4.76 2.75 2.55
CA VAL A 92 -5.29 2.44 1.21
C VAL A 92 -4.46 3.17 0.16
N LEU A 93 -4.04 2.44 -0.87
CA LEU A 93 -3.29 3.00 -1.99
C LEU A 93 -4.18 3.91 -2.83
N GLY A 94 -3.73 5.12 -3.14
CA GLY A 94 -4.51 6.14 -3.86
C GLY A 94 -5.42 6.98 -2.94
N GLY A 95 -5.38 6.77 -1.62
CA GLY A 95 -6.01 7.64 -0.64
C GLY A 95 -5.10 8.79 -0.19
N ALA A 96 -5.52 9.50 0.86
CA ALA A 96 -4.82 10.67 1.40
C ALA A 96 -3.34 10.45 1.74
N PHE A 97 -2.91 9.20 1.90
CA PHE A 97 -1.52 8.83 2.22
C PHE A 97 -0.68 8.35 1.03
N ALA A 98 -1.28 8.15 -0.16
CA ALA A 98 -0.53 7.81 -1.38
C ALA A 98 0.08 9.05 -2.05
N GLU A 99 -0.54 10.22 -1.83
CA GLU A 99 -0.09 11.49 -2.36
C GLU A 99 0.26 12.43 -1.19
N GLY A 100 1.46 13.03 -1.21
CA GLY A 100 1.83 14.07 -0.26
C GLY A 100 2.32 13.64 1.13
N ILE A 101 2.71 12.37 1.35
CA ILE A 101 3.45 11.99 2.55
C ILE A 101 4.93 12.31 2.33
N ASP A 102 5.46 13.18 3.16
CA ASP A 102 6.90 13.41 3.28
C ASP A 102 7.35 12.91 4.66
N LEU A 103 8.12 11.82 4.66
CA LEU A 103 8.67 11.19 5.85
C LEU A 103 10.19 11.08 5.68
N PRO A 104 10.93 12.18 5.84
CA PRO A 104 12.37 12.22 5.55
C PRO A 104 13.18 11.34 6.49
N GLY A 105 14.33 10.88 5.99
CA GLY A 105 15.31 10.11 6.75
C GLY A 105 14.79 8.71 7.15
N ASN A 106 15.05 8.30 8.39
CA ASN A 106 14.68 7.00 8.92
C ASN A 106 13.27 6.92 9.53
N ARG A 107 12.43 7.94 9.28
CA ARG A 107 11.01 7.93 9.68
C ARG A 107 10.19 6.88 8.94
N LEU A 108 10.60 6.50 7.72
CA LEU A 108 10.01 5.41 6.94
C LEU A 108 11.12 4.60 6.27
N ILE A 109 11.29 3.33 6.65
CA ILE A 109 12.36 2.47 6.14
C ILE A 109 11.92 1.43 5.11
N GLY A 110 10.63 1.25 4.93
CA GLY A 110 10.10 0.29 3.97
C GLY A 110 8.62 0.46 3.69
N ALA A 111 8.18 -0.08 2.55
CA ALA A 111 6.77 -0.19 2.23
C ALA A 111 6.40 -1.60 1.73
N PHE A 112 5.19 -2.03 2.10
CA PHE A 112 4.54 -3.21 1.55
C PHE A 112 3.41 -2.73 0.61
N VAL A 113 3.41 -3.17 -0.64
CA VAL A 113 2.39 -2.79 -1.60
C VAL A 113 1.60 -4.04 -1.99
N ALA A 114 0.42 -4.20 -1.38
CA ALA A 114 -0.45 -5.37 -1.54
C ALA A 114 -1.51 -5.16 -2.63
N THR A 115 -1.22 -4.32 -3.63
CA THR A 115 -2.15 -4.04 -4.73
C THR A 115 -1.43 -3.35 -5.90
N LEU A 116 -2.00 -3.45 -7.10
CA LEU A 116 -1.59 -2.62 -8.23
C LEU A 116 -2.31 -1.25 -8.26
N GLY A 117 -3.29 -1.02 -7.37
CA GLY A 117 -4.05 0.24 -7.36
C GLY A 117 -4.82 0.51 -8.65
N LEU A 118 -5.30 -0.54 -9.32
CA LEU A 118 -6.02 -0.41 -10.58
C LEU A 118 -7.23 0.52 -10.42
N PRO A 119 -7.51 1.40 -11.40
CA PRO A 119 -8.75 2.17 -11.45
C PRO A 119 -9.99 1.27 -11.34
N GLN A 120 -11.07 1.82 -10.84
CA GLN A 120 -12.34 1.10 -10.77
C GLN A 120 -12.89 0.82 -12.17
N ILE A 121 -13.48 -0.36 -12.36
CA ILE A 121 -14.27 -0.67 -13.55
C ILE A 121 -15.57 0.10 -13.44
N ASN A 122 -15.80 1.03 -14.36
CA ASN A 122 -17.01 1.82 -14.49
C ASN A 122 -17.26 2.14 -15.97
N PRO A 123 -18.46 2.60 -16.35
CA PRO A 123 -18.81 2.85 -17.75
C PRO A 123 -17.85 3.82 -18.47
N VAL A 124 -17.35 4.84 -17.76
CA VAL A 124 -16.41 5.82 -18.34
C VAL A 124 -15.07 5.17 -18.65
N ASN A 125 -14.50 4.44 -17.70
CA ASN A 125 -13.22 3.74 -17.89
C ASN A 125 -13.34 2.66 -18.97
N GLU A 126 -14.49 1.98 -19.10
CA GLU A 126 -14.71 1.02 -20.17
C GLU A 126 -14.77 1.69 -21.55
N GLN A 127 -15.40 2.86 -21.68
CA GLN A 127 -15.36 3.62 -22.94
C GLN A 127 -13.92 4.05 -23.29
N PHE A 128 -13.13 4.49 -22.33
CA PHE A 128 -11.70 4.76 -22.55
C PHE A 128 -10.95 3.49 -23.00
N ARG A 129 -11.18 2.37 -22.34
CA ARG A 129 -10.57 1.09 -22.71
C ARG A 129 -10.89 0.71 -24.16
N GLU A 130 -12.15 0.78 -24.56
CA GLU A 130 -12.58 0.46 -25.92
C GLU A 130 -11.96 1.41 -26.94
N ARG A 131 -11.94 2.72 -26.65
CA ARG A 131 -11.33 3.71 -27.53
C ARG A 131 -9.83 3.50 -27.70
N LEU A 132 -9.12 3.24 -26.61
CA LEU A 132 -7.68 3.00 -26.61
C LEU A 132 -7.33 1.64 -27.23
N GLU A 133 -8.21 0.64 -27.10
CA GLU A 133 -8.08 -0.64 -27.81
C GLU A 133 -8.16 -0.43 -29.33
N SER A 134 -9.15 0.34 -29.79
CA SER A 134 -9.32 0.65 -31.21
C SER A 134 -8.14 1.44 -31.81
N LEU A 135 -7.53 2.35 -31.01
CA LEU A 135 -6.44 3.19 -31.49
C LEU A 135 -5.06 2.51 -31.41
N PHE A 136 -4.81 1.74 -30.36
CA PHE A 136 -3.47 1.27 -30.01
C PHE A 136 -3.38 -0.25 -29.80
N GLY A 137 -4.49 -1.00 -29.80
CA GLY A 137 -4.53 -2.43 -29.52
C GLY A 137 -4.14 -2.81 -28.09
N ARG A 138 -4.21 -1.86 -27.13
CA ARG A 138 -3.78 -2.02 -25.73
C ARG A 138 -4.67 -1.25 -24.75
N GLY A 139 -5.99 -1.31 -24.96
CA GLY A 139 -6.95 -0.56 -24.16
C GLY A 139 -6.88 -0.85 -22.66
N TYR A 140 -6.71 -2.12 -22.27
CA TYR A 140 -6.56 -2.50 -20.87
C TYR A 140 -5.27 -1.93 -20.25
N ASP A 141 -4.17 -1.97 -20.95
CA ASP A 141 -2.88 -1.50 -20.44
C ASP A 141 -2.92 -0.01 -20.13
N TYR A 142 -3.45 0.78 -21.07
CA TYR A 142 -3.53 2.24 -20.90
C TYR A 142 -4.58 2.68 -19.88
N THR A 143 -5.72 1.97 -19.80
CA THR A 143 -6.81 2.37 -18.90
C THR A 143 -6.59 1.91 -17.47
N TYR A 144 -6.02 0.72 -17.28
CA TYR A 144 -5.94 0.08 -15.97
C TYR A 144 -4.52 -0.20 -15.52
N LEU A 145 -3.71 -0.89 -16.33
CA LEU A 145 -2.42 -1.42 -15.89
C LEU A 145 -1.42 -0.29 -15.63
N TYR A 146 -1.21 0.60 -16.59
CA TYR A 146 -0.23 1.69 -16.44
C TYR A 146 -0.59 2.67 -15.34
N PRO A 147 -1.84 3.18 -15.22
CA PRO A 147 -2.24 4.00 -14.08
C PRO A 147 -2.08 3.29 -12.73
N GLY A 148 -2.36 1.98 -12.68
CA GLY A 148 -2.14 1.18 -11.48
C GLY A 148 -0.67 1.05 -11.11
N LEU A 149 0.20 0.75 -12.08
CA LEU A 149 1.65 0.69 -11.88
C LEU A 149 2.24 2.05 -11.45
N GLN A 150 1.74 3.14 -12.02
CA GLN A 150 2.16 4.49 -11.65
C GLN A 150 1.93 4.75 -10.14
N LYS A 151 0.80 4.35 -9.59
CA LYS A 151 0.52 4.45 -8.14
C LYS A 151 1.49 3.62 -7.30
N VAL A 152 1.82 2.41 -7.77
CA VAL A 152 2.82 1.55 -7.08
C VAL A 152 4.20 2.21 -7.09
N VAL A 153 4.62 2.76 -8.24
CA VAL A 153 5.90 3.48 -8.36
C VAL A 153 5.93 4.72 -7.46
N GLN A 154 4.84 5.48 -7.41
CA GLN A 154 4.72 6.63 -6.51
C GLN A 154 4.85 6.23 -5.04
N ALA A 155 4.13 5.17 -4.62
CA ALA A 155 4.21 4.66 -3.25
C ALA A 155 5.62 4.15 -2.89
N ALA A 156 6.26 3.41 -3.80
CA ALA A 156 7.63 2.94 -3.63
C ALA A 156 8.64 4.10 -3.61
N GLY A 157 8.44 5.10 -4.46
CA GLY A 157 9.28 6.30 -4.55
C GLY A 157 9.35 7.08 -3.25
N ARG A 158 8.27 7.10 -2.45
CA ARG A 158 8.26 7.76 -1.13
C ARG A 158 9.30 7.18 -0.18
N VAL A 159 9.42 5.85 -0.15
CA VAL A 159 10.42 5.17 0.68
C VAL A 159 11.83 5.40 0.15
N ILE A 160 12.01 5.38 -1.16
CA ILE A 160 13.32 5.59 -1.79
C ILE A 160 13.80 7.03 -1.55
N LEU A 161 12.92 8.02 -1.71
CA LEU A 161 13.26 9.43 -1.49
C LEU A 161 13.55 9.72 -0.01
N SER A 162 12.87 9.08 0.93
CA SER A 162 13.17 9.22 2.37
C SER A 162 14.59 8.77 2.73
N LEU A 163 15.15 7.81 1.98
CA LEU A 163 16.48 7.26 2.21
C LEU A 163 17.61 8.03 1.48
N ILE A 164 17.27 8.93 0.54
CA ILE A 164 18.23 9.66 -0.31
C ILE A 164 18.53 11.08 0.24
N HIS A 165 17.81 11.55 1.26
CA HIS A 165 18.19 12.79 1.93
C HIS A 165 19.50 12.60 2.70
N ILE A 166 20.59 12.79 1.97
CA ILE A 166 21.93 13.04 2.52
C ILE A 166 22.03 14.53 2.86
#